data_1392e06f2c6e9cc42e3bb3b045d8a2df
#
_entry.id   1392e06f2c6e9cc42e3bb3b045d8a2df
#
_cell.length_a   1.000
_cell.length_b   1.000
_cell.length_c   1.000
_cell.angle_alpha   90.00
_cell.angle_beta   90.00
_cell.angle_gamma   90.00
#
_symmetry.space_group_name_H-M   'P 1'
#
loop_
_entity.id
_entity.type
_entity.pdbx_description
1 polymer ?
#
loop_
_entity_poly.entity_id
_entity_poly.type
_entity_poly.pdbx_seq_one_letter_code
_entity_poly.pdbx_strand_id
1 'polypeptide(L)'
;MFTYRATLEAQETWNIAAFEQKNNWTHFEVTGEKKGTLLFYTGALVEPQAYAKLADGLAKEGIEVYIISSQLNLPVLDNGTMATIVKEEHLDKVFVGGHSLGGVVSTIEAKKLNEMDKVAGLILLASYPDQSTDISETQIPVLSITASNDKILKQEKYEDAKSRLPESTLYTTIEGGNHSGFGLYGQQNGDGTATMSAEEQQKQLVQLIKQFIVSH
;
A
#
# COMPACT_ATOMS: atom_id res chain seq x y z
N MET A 1 -17.52 13.68 9.30
CA MET A 1 -17.05 13.14 8.02
C MET A 1 -17.14 11.62 8.08
N PHE A 2 -17.59 10.96 7.02
CA PHE A 2 -17.66 9.49 6.98
C PHE A 2 -16.24 8.91 6.90
N THR A 3 -15.97 7.84 7.66
CA THR A 3 -14.71 7.12 7.66
C THR A 3 -14.99 5.62 7.75
N TYR A 4 -14.33 4.82 6.93
CA TYR A 4 -14.32 3.37 7.05
C TYR A 4 -13.44 2.97 8.24
N ARG A 5 -14.07 2.44 9.28
CA ARG A 5 -13.38 2.06 10.52
C ARG A 5 -12.73 0.70 10.39
N ALA A 6 -11.58 0.56 11.01
CA ALA A 6 -10.92 -0.72 11.16
C ALA A 6 -11.80 -1.73 11.94
N THR A 7 -11.77 -2.99 11.55
CA THR A 7 -12.42 -4.08 12.30
C THR A 7 -11.77 -4.22 13.69
N LEU A 8 -12.48 -4.84 14.64
CA LEU A 8 -11.93 -5.10 15.96
C LEU A 8 -10.60 -5.88 15.89
N GLU A 9 -10.55 -6.89 15.04
CA GLU A 9 -9.34 -7.69 14.82
C GLU A 9 -8.14 -6.84 14.33
N ALA A 10 -8.37 -5.91 13.40
CA ALA A 10 -7.34 -4.99 12.93
C ALA A 10 -6.87 -4.02 14.03
N GLN A 11 -7.80 -3.53 14.85
CA GLN A 11 -7.49 -2.67 16.00
C GLN A 11 -6.68 -3.40 17.06
N GLU A 12 -7.04 -4.66 17.38
CA GLU A 12 -6.28 -5.50 18.30
C GLU A 12 -4.85 -5.73 17.80
N THR A 13 -4.69 -6.07 16.51
CA THR A 13 -3.37 -6.22 15.89
C THR A 13 -2.57 -4.93 15.95
N TRP A 14 -3.18 -3.78 15.69
CA TRP A 14 -2.52 -2.47 15.78
C TRP A 14 -1.98 -2.21 17.18
N ASN A 15 -2.80 -2.45 18.21
CA ASN A 15 -2.43 -2.19 19.60
C ASN A 15 -1.28 -3.08 20.11
N ILE A 16 -1.09 -4.26 19.49
CA ILE A 16 -0.05 -5.22 19.88
C ILE A 16 1.22 -5.05 19.06
N ALA A 17 1.07 -4.86 17.76
CA ALA A 17 2.17 -4.95 16.79
C ALA A 17 2.75 -3.59 16.39
N ALA A 18 2.02 -2.48 16.57
CA ALA A 18 2.56 -1.16 16.29
C ALA A 18 3.66 -0.81 17.28
N PHE A 19 4.90 -0.65 16.78
CA PHE A 19 6.07 -0.37 17.61
C PHE A 19 6.10 1.08 18.08
N GLU A 20 5.95 2.02 17.14
CA GLU A 20 5.97 3.45 17.42
C GLU A 20 4.87 4.17 16.63
N GLN A 21 4.19 5.11 17.29
CA GLN A 21 3.21 5.99 16.66
C GLN A 21 3.71 7.43 16.72
N LYS A 22 3.88 8.05 15.55
CA LYS A 22 4.12 9.48 15.38
C LYS A 22 2.86 10.16 14.84
N ASN A 23 2.87 11.48 14.76
CA ASN A 23 1.67 12.21 14.34
C ASN A 23 1.16 11.80 12.94
N ASN A 24 2.09 11.49 12.02
CA ASN A 24 1.79 11.27 10.60
C ASN A 24 2.03 9.82 10.13
N TRP A 25 2.59 8.93 10.97
CA TRP A 25 2.79 7.53 10.61
C TRP A 25 2.90 6.63 11.84
N THR A 26 2.69 5.35 11.61
CA THR A 26 2.88 4.29 12.58
C THR A 26 3.87 3.28 12.02
N HIS A 27 4.87 2.94 12.82
CA HIS A 27 5.94 2.02 12.49
C HIS A 27 5.64 0.61 13.00
N PHE A 28 5.85 -0.38 12.15
CA PHE A 28 5.83 -1.81 12.45
C PHE A 28 7.23 -2.36 12.23
N GLU A 29 7.91 -2.64 13.33
CA GLU A 29 9.32 -3.03 13.35
C GLU A 29 9.49 -4.53 13.06
N VAL A 30 10.60 -4.87 12.40
CA VAL A 30 11.01 -6.25 12.13
C VAL A 30 11.69 -6.86 13.34
N THR A 31 11.28 -8.07 13.73
CA THR A 31 11.93 -8.87 14.79
C THR A 31 12.96 -9.84 14.22
N GLY A 32 13.96 -9.36 13.47
CA GLY A 32 14.94 -10.24 12.84
C GLY A 32 15.71 -9.56 11.73
N GLU A 33 16.14 -10.33 10.75
CA GLU A 33 16.83 -9.79 9.58
C GLU A 33 15.89 -8.96 8.71
N LYS A 34 16.25 -7.69 8.53
CA LYS A 34 15.50 -6.76 7.67
C LYS A 34 15.83 -7.00 6.20
N LYS A 35 14.79 -7.25 5.40
CA LYS A 35 14.87 -7.50 3.95
C LYS A 35 14.44 -6.30 3.11
N GLY A 36 13.73 -5.36 3.72
CA GLY A 36 13.27 -4.15 3.06
C GLY A 36 12.42 -3.27 3.96
N THR A 37 12.10 -2.09 3.48
CA THR A 37 11.21 -1.13 4.15
C THR A 37 10.12 -0.68 3.20
N LEU A 38 8.86 -0.75 3.62
CA LEU A 38 7.68 -0.29 2.88
C LEU A 38 7.07 0.94 3.55
N LEU A 39 6.96 2.04 2.81
CA LEU A 39 6.16 3.20 3.18
C LEU A 39 4.79 3.07 2.50
N PHE A 40 3.70 3.10 3.28
CA PHE A 40 2.38 2.71 2.79
C PHE A 40 1.31 3.77 3.06
N TYR A 41 0.65 4.24 2.01
CA TYR A 41 -0.55 5.07 2.09
C TYR A 41 -1.83 4.23 2.11
N THR A 42 -2.74 4.58 3.00
CA THR A 42 -4.07 3.96 3.14
C THR A 42 -4.99 4.34 1.97
N GLY A 43 -6.11 3.64 1.81
CA GLY A 43 -7.20 4.07 0.94
C GLY A 43 -7.89 5.34 1.46
N ALA A 44 -8.58 6.05 0.57
CA ALA A 44 -9.33 7.24 0.96
C ALA A 44 -10.40 6.93 2.01
N LEU A 45 -10.45 7.76 3.06
CA LEU A 45 -11.40 7.64 4.18
C LEU A 45 -11.30 6.30 4.95
N VAL A 46 -10.20 5.57 4.84
CA VAL A 46 -9.95 4.34 5.60
C VAL A 46 -9.03 4.63 6.76
N GLU A 47 -9.40 4.18 7.96
CA GLU A 47 -8.55 4.29 9.14
C GLU A 47 -7.23 3.52 8.94
N PRO A 48 -6.07 4.09 9.34
CA PRO A 48 -4.77 3.42 9.22
C PRO A 48 -4.73 2.03 9.86
N GLN A 49 -5.42 1.84 10.98
CA GLN A 49 -5.52 0.57 11.69
C GLN A 49 -6.08 -0.57 10.82
N ALA A 50 -6.85 -0.27 9.78
CA ALA A 50 -7.37 -1.28 8.86
C ALA A 50 -6.27 -2.07 8.12
N TYR A 51 -5.05 -1.55 8.09
CA TYR A 51 -3.89 -2.19 7.44
C TYR A 51 -2.92 -2.85 8.44
N ALA A 52 -3.29 -2.93 9.71
CA ALA A 52 -2.43 -3.50 10.76
C ALA A 52 -2.03 -4.96 10.47
N LYS A 53 -2.97 -5.79 9.99
CA LYS A 53 -2.67 -7.20 9.65
C LYS A 53 -1.68 -7.33 8.51
N LEU A 54 -1.80 -6.49 7.49
CA LEU A 54 -0.84 -6.43 6.38
C LEU A 54 0.55 -6.04 6.91
N ALA A 55 0.63 -4.98 7.69
CA ALA A 55 1.90 -4.47 8.23
C ALA A 55 2.57 -5.47 9.19
N ASP A 56 1.82 -6.04 10.14
CA ASP A 56 2.30 -7.07 11.07
C ASP A 56 2.75 -8.34 10.32
N GLY A 57 1.97 -8.77 9.32
CA GLY A 57 2.32 -9.91 8.48
C GLY A 57 3.62 -9.68 7.71
N LEU A 58 3.82 -8.51 7.12
CA LEU A 58 5.04 -8.13 6.43
C LEU A 58 6.23 -8.00 7.40
N ALA A 59 6.03 -7.40 8.58
CA ALA A 59 7.06 -7.27 9.60
C ALA A 59 7.59 -8.65 10.07
N LYS A 60 6.70 -9.63 10.25
CA LYS A 60 7.05 -11.02 10.55
C LYS A 60 7.86 -11.71 9.45
N GLU A 61 7.72 -11.24 8.21
CA GLU A 61 8.46 -11.76 7.06
C GLU A 61 9.78 -10.99 6.77
N GLY A 62 10.13 -10.03 7.64
CA GLY A 62 11.36 -9.24 7.54
C GLY A 62 11.22 -7.93 6.78
N ILE A 63 10.01 -7.45 6.57
CA ILE A 63 9.74 -6.19 5.88
C ILE A 63 9.20 -5.17 6.88
N GLU A 64 9.99 -4.15 7.15
CA GLU A 64 9.60 -3.03 8.00
C GLU A 64 8.53 -2.20 7.31
N VAL A 65 7.48 -1.80 8.04
CA VAL A 65 6.36 -1.07 7.43
C VAL A 65 6.06 0.22 8.19
N TYR A 66 5.91 1.30 7.45
CA TYR A 66 5.42 2.58 7.94
C TYR A 66 4.05 2.86 7.33
N ILE A 67 2.98 2.77 8.11
CA ILE A 67 1.63 3.16 7.67
C ILE A 67 1.46 4.64 7.88
N ILE A 68 1.18 5.37 6.80
CA ILE A 68 1.04 6.83 6.82
C ILE A 68 -0.40 7.21 7.17
N SER A 69 -0.53 8.07 8.18
CA SER A 69 -1.79 8.63 8.66
C SER A 69 -1.99 10.01 8.04
N SER A 70 -2.73 10.09 6.95
CA SER A 70 -3.01 11.35 6.26
C SER A 70 -4.11 12.14 6.96
N GLN A 71 -4.08 13.46 6.80
CA GLN A 71 -5.13 14.33 7.32
C GLN A 71 -6.51 13.89 6.79
N LEU A 72 -7.49 13.74 7.68
CA LEU A 72 -8.85 13.29 7.37
C LEU A 72 -8.90 11.92 6.66
N ASN A 73 -7.89 11.09 6.79
CA ASN A 73 -7.71 9.84 6.05
C ASN A 73 -7.82 10.05 4.52
N LEU A 74 -7.30 11.15 4.02
CA LEU A 74 -7.24 11.49 2.60
C LEU A 74 -5.79 11.66 2.14
N PRO A 75 -5.19 10.64 1.53
CA PRO A 75 -3.79 10.67 1.07
C PRO A 75 -3.45 11.87 0.19
N VAL A 76 -4.39 12.35 -0.61
CA VAL A 76 -4.20 13.53 -1.48
C VAL A 76 -3.97 14.84 -0.72
N LEU A 77 -4.27 14.88 0.57
CA LEU A 77 -3.97 16.02 1.45
C LEU A 77 -2.59 15.89 2.09
N ASP A 78 -1.91 14.78 1.87
CA ASP A 78 -0.56 14.56 2.33
C ASP A 78 0.43 15.27 1.39
N ASN A 79 1.50 15.81 1.94
CA ASN A 79 2.48 16.56 1.18
C ASN A 79 3.89 16.18 1.61
N GLY A 80 4.37 15.03 1.11
CA GLY A 80 5.77 14.63 1.27
C GLY A 80 6.10 13.92 2.57
N THR A 81 5.12 13.26 3.22
CA THR A 81 5.38 12.47 4.43
C THR A 81 6.36 11.33 4.15
N MET A 82 6.32 10.67 2.97
CA MET A 82 7.31 9.63 2.64
C MET A 82 8.74 10.16 2.63
N ALA A 83 8.97 11.33 2.03
CA ALA A 83 10.29 11.97 2.04
C ALA A 83 10.73 12.36 3.47
N THR A 84 9.78 12.77 4.30
CA THR A 84 10.03 13.07 5.72
C THR A 84 10.47 11.83 6.48
N ILE A 85 9.77 10.71 6.31
CA ILE A 85 10.13 9.42 6.93
C ILE A 85 11.53 8.98 6.48
N VAL A 86 11.81 9.02 5.17
CA VAL A 86 13.14 8.65 4.62
C VAL A 86 14.24 9.47 5.30
N LYS A 87 14.01 10.75 5.51
CA LYS A 87 14.99 11.64 6.14
C LYS A 87 15.11 11.41 7.65
N GLU A 88 14.00 11.36 8.37
CA GLU A 88 14.00 11.27 9.84
C GLU A 88 14.45 9.90 10.34
N GLU A 89 14.05 8.82 9.65
CA GLU A 89 14.43 7.45 9.98
C GLU A 89 15.76 7.02 9.30
N HIS A 90 16.44 7.94 8.62
CA HIS A 90 17.71 7.70 7.93
C HIS A 90 17.68 6.50 6.98
N LEU A 91 16.56 6.32 6.25
CA LEU A 91 16.38 5.21 5.33
C LEU A 91 17.19 5.42 4.05
N ASP A 92 17.77 4.35 3.54
CA ASP A 92 18.51 4.41 2.27
C ASP A 92 17.56 4.28 1.09
N LYS A 93 17.16 3.08 0.71
CA LYS A 93 16.14 2.83 -0.32
C LYS A 93 14.89 2.19 0.27
N VAL A 94 13.74 2.64 -0.18
CA VAL A 94 12.45 2.18 0.32
C VAL A 94 11.55 1.72 -0.82
N PHE A 95 10.74 0.73 -0.56
CA PHE A 95 9.54 0.48 -1.35
C PHE A 95 8.46 1.45 -0.91
N VAL A 96 7.72 1.97 -1.87
CA VAL A 96 6.56 2.81 -1.60
C VAL A 96 5.32 2.13 -2.13
N GLY A 97 4.19 2.30 -1.48
CA GLY A 97 2.97 1.65 -1.93
C GLY A 97 1.73 2.22 -1.29
N GLY A 98 0.58 1.77 -1.79
CA GLY A 98 -0.69 2.19 -1.22
C GLY A 98 -1.88 1.49 -1.85
N HIS A 99 -3.01 1.58 -1.15
CA HIS A 99 -4.28 1.06 -1.58
C HIS A 99 -5.15 2.16 -2.20
N SER A 100 -5.78 1.86 -3.33
CA SER A 100 -6.75 2.76 -3.97
C SER A 100 -6.16 4.17 -4.17
N LEU A 101 -6.77 5.23 -3.62
CA LEU A 101 -6.24 6.59 -3.69
C LEU A 101 -4.82 6.72 -3.09
N GLY A 102 -4.49 5.89 -2.09
CA GLY A 102 -3.14 5.83 -1.53
C GLY A 102 -2.09 5.40 -2.53
N GLY A 103 -2.42 4.47 -3.45
CA GLY A 103 -1.50 4.06 -4.51
C GLY A 103 -1.28 5.16 -5.56
N VAL A 104 -2.30 5.99 -5.85
CA VAL A 104 -2.13 7.18 -6.70
C VAL A 104 -1.07 8.12 -6.11
N VAL A 105 -1.22 8.44 -4.82
CA VAL A 105 -0.26 9.32 -4.12
C VAL A 105 1.12 8.67 -4.02
N SER A 106 1.18 7.35 -3.77
CA SER A 106 2.44 6.61 -3.75
C SER A 106 3.19 6.67 -5.08
N THR A 107 2.48 6.70 -6.22
CA THR A 107 3.13 6.86 -7.53
C THR A 107 3.76 8.23 -7.68
N ILE A 108 3.10 9.29 -7.20
CA ILE A 108 3.63 10.65 -7.19
C ILE A 108 4.89 10.73 -6.32
N GLU A 109 4.84 10.15 -5.12
CA GLU A 109 5.97 10.11 -4.19
C GLU A 109 7.12 9.23 -4.72
N ALA A 110 6.80 8.09 -5.36
CA ALA A 110 7.81 7.23 -6.01
C ALA A 110 8.62 8.01 -7.05
N LYS A 111 7.95 8.80 -7.90
CA LYS A 111 8.63 9.64 -8.89
C LYS A 111 9.58 10.63 -8.24
N LYS A 112 9.15 11.34 -7.19
CA LYS A 112 9.99 12.30 -6.46
C LYS A 112 11.17 11.63 -5.75
N LEU A 113 10.93 10.51 -5.06
CA LEU A 113 11.99 9.78 -4.36
C LEU A 113 12.99 9.13 -5.32
N ASN A 114 12.55 8.76 -6.53
CA ASN A 114 13.43 8.25 -7.57
C ASN A 114 14.46 9.29 -8.04
N GLU A 115 14.07 10.57 -8.12
CA GLU A 115 14.98 11.67 -8.43
C GLU A 115 16.09 11.84 -7.36
N MET A 116 15.83 11.34 -6.15
CA MET A 116 16.76 11.35 -5.02
C MET A 116 17.51 10.02 -4.84
N ASP A 117 17.32 9.05 -5.73
CA ASP A 117 17.81 7.66 -5.62
C ASP A 117 17.37 6.96 -4.30
N LYS A 118 16.15 7.23 -3.85
CA LYS A 118 15.60 6.73 -2.58
C LYS A 118 14.49 5.69 -2.74
N VAL A 119 14.11 5.31 -3.98
CA VAL A 119 13.07 4.31 -4.23
C VAL A 119 13.68 2.98 -4.69
N ALA A 120 13.24 1.89 -4.07
CA ALA A 120 13.58 0.51 -4.46
C ALA A 120 12.48 -0.12 -5.34
N GLY A 121 11.22 0.31 -5.18
CA GLY A 121 10.09 -0.17 -5.99
C GLY A 121 8.77 0.45 -5.56
N LEU A 122 7.73 0.22 -6.38
CA LEU A 122 6.37 0.72 -6.17
C LEU A 122 5.37 -0.45 -6.10
N ILE A 123 4.45 -0.41 -5.13
CA ILE A 123 3.42 -1.42 -4.91
C ILE A 123 2.05 -0.77 -4.96
N LEU A 124 1.24 -1.15 -5.94
CA LEU A 124 -0.10 -0.63 -6.17
C LEU A 124 -1.15 -1.69 -5.82
N LEU A 125 -1.96 -1.44 -4.80
CA LEU A 125 -3.06 -2.31 -4.39
C LEU A 125 -4.38 -1.70 -4.87
N ALA A 126 -5.05 -2.36 -5.83
CA ALA A 126 -6.28 -1.86 -6.46
C ALA A 126 -6.17 -0.38 -6.86
N SER A 127 -5.06 -0.02 -7.51
CA SER A 127 -4.71 1.37 -7.82
C SER A 127 -3.96 1.49 -9.14
N TYR A 128 -3.83 2.71 -9.63
CA TYR A 128 -3.11 3.07 -10.85
C TYR A 128 -2.64 4.53 -10.80
N PRO A 129 -1.61 4.92 -11.59
CA PRO A 129 -1.19 6.32 -11.72
C PRO A 129 -2.32 7.22 -12.22
N ASP A 130 -2.40 8.44 -11.75
CA ASP A 130 -3.30 9.43 -12.36
C ASP A 130 -2.78 9.88 -13.74
N GLN A 131 -3.57 10.73 -14.43
CA GLN A 131 -3.23 11.19 -15.78
C GLN A 131 -2.02 12.13 -15.82
N SER A 132 -1.66 12.74 -14.69
CA SER A 132 -0.55 13.68 -14.58
C SER A 132 0.78 13.03 -14.21
N THR A 133 0.74 11.77 -13.74
CA THR A 133 1.92 11.05 -13.25
C THR A 133 2.30 9.92 -14.17
N ASP A 134 3.39 10.12 -14.90
CA ASP A 134 3.98 9.15 -15.81
C ASP A 134 5.36 8.73 -15.27
N ILE A 135 5.57 7.43 -15.11
CA ILE A 135 6.82 6.79 -14.70
C ILE A 135 7.26 5.69 -15.68
N SER A 136 6.66 5.63 -16.87
CA SER A 136 6.91 4.60 -17.88
C SER A 136 8.39 4.50 -18.28
N GLU A 137 9.09 5.64 -18.34
CA GLU A 137 10.50 5.72 -18.71
C GLU A 137 11.46 5.52 -17.51
N THR A 138 10.95 5.25 -16.32
CA THR A 138 11.79 4.99 -15.15
C THR A 138 12.20 3.52 -15.06
N GLN A 139 13.23 3.24 -14.26
CA GLN A 139 13.64 1.88 -13.94
C GLN A 139 13.06 1.38 -12.61
N ILE A 140 12.03 2.06 -12.08
CA ILE A 140 11.38 1.67 -10.83
C ILE A 140 10.68 0.32 -11.03
N PRO A 141 11.05 -0.75 -10.29
CA PRO A 141 10.26 -1.98 -10.29
C PRO A 141 8.84 -1.71 -9.78
N VAL A 142 7.82 -2.23 -10.45
CA VAL A 142 6.42 -2.02 -10.06
C VAL A 142 5.69 -3.33 -9.92
N LEU A 143 4.98 -3.49 -8.80
CA LEU A 143 4.00 -4.57 -8.57
C LEU A 143 2.60 -3.97 -8.48
N SER A 144 1.71 -4.39 -9.39
CA SER A 144 0.30 -4.00 -9.40
C SER A 144 -0.58 -5.20 -9.06
N ILE A 145 -1.29 -5.12 -7.95
CA ILE A 145 -2.18 -6.19 -7.45
C ILE A 145 -3.62 -5.71 -7.52
N THR A 146 -4.46 -6.47 -8.22
CA THR A 146 -5.92 -6.27 -8.29
C THR A 146 -6.66 -7.44 -7.63
N ALA A 147 -7.99 -7.37 -7.57
CA ALA A 147 -8.84 -8.46 -7.09
C ALA A 147 -10.00 -8.68 -8.07
N SER A 148 -10.35 -9.94 -8.33
CA SER A 148 -11.29 -10.28 -9.43
C SER A 148 -12.72 -9.83 -9.18
N ASN A 149 -13.13 -9.65 -7.92
CA ASN A 149 -14.46 -9.16 -7.54
C ASN A 149 -14.48 -7.68 -7.15
N ASP A 150 -13.38 -6.94 -7.39
CA ASP A 150 -13.33 -5.49 -7.15
C ASP A 150 -14.26 -4.75 -8.12
N LYS A 151 -15.23 -4.01 -7.58
CA LYS A 151 -16.17 -3.16 -8.33
C LYS A 151 -15.93 -1.65 -8.12
N ILE A 152 -14.95 -1.29 -7.30
CA ILE A 152 -14.54 0.09 -7.04
C ILE A 152 -13.49 0.54 -8.04
N LEU A 153 -12.50 -0.32 -8.32
CA LEU A 153 -11.48 -0.08 -9.32
C LEU A 153 -12.13 0.10 -10.70
N LYS A 154 -11.89 1.24 -11.33
CA LYS A 154 -12.40 1.54 -12.68
C LYS A 154 -11.53 0.85 -13.72
N GLN A 155 -11.98 -0.31 -14.19
CA GLN A 155 -11.21 -1.19 -15.08
C GLN A 155 -10.69 -0.47 -16.33
N GLU A 156 -11.53 0.33 -16.99
CA GLU A 156 -11.12 1.10 -18.17
C GLU A 156 -9.95 2.05 -17.88
N LYS A 157 -10.02 2.77 -16.73
CA LYS A 157 -8.95 3.68 -16.30
C LYS A 157 -7.69 2.93 -15.88
N TYR A 158 -7.85 1.76 -15.26
CA TYR A 158 -6.74 0.90 -14.89
C TYR A 158 -5.98 0.41 -16.13
N GLU A 159 -6.68 -0.05 -17.15
CA GLU A 159 -6.05 -0.49 -18.41
C GLU A 159 -5.35 0.66 -19.11
N ASP A 160 -5.98 1.84 -19.22
CA ASP A 160 -5.38 3.04 -19.79
C ASP A 160 -4.10 3.46 -19.03
N ALA A 161 -4.10 3.34 -17.71
CA ALA A 161 -2.98 3.75 -16.87
C ALA A 161 -1.75 2.85 -16.98
N LYS A 162 -1.86 1.64 -17.53
CA LYS A 162 -0.71 0.75 -17.76
C LYS A 162 0.35 1.39 -18.65
N SER A 163 -0.06 2.24 -19.59
CA SER A 163 0.86 2.98 -20.46
C SER A 163 1.74 3.99 -19.72
N ARG A 164 1.40 4.35 -18.48
CA ARG A 164 2.15 5.27 -17.61
C ARG A 164 3.04 4.56 -16.59
N LEU A 165 3.10 3.23 -16.65
CA LEU A 165 3.95 2.38 -15.82
C LEU A 165 5.07 1.76 -16.68
N PRO A 166 6.23 1.42 -16.09
CA PRO A 166 7.28 0.72 -16.82
C PRO A 166 6.80 -0.58 -17.47
N GLU A 167 7.33 -0.92 -18.63
CA GLU A 167 6.99 -2.16 -19.35
C GLU A 167 7.24 -3.42 -18.51
N SER A 168 8.23 -3.36 -17.61
CA SER A 168 8.58 -4.43 -16.67
C SER A 168 7.62 -4.59 -15.49
N THR A 169 6.52 -3.82 -15.43
CA THR A 169 5.54 -3.91 -14.34
C THR A 169 4.96 -5.31 -14.21
N LEU A 170 4.99 -5.85 -13.00
CA LEU A 170 4.38 -7.13 -12.66
C LEU A 170 2.90 -6.92 -12.30
N TYR A 171 2.01 -7.56 -13.04
CA TYR A 171 0.57 -7.52 -12.80
C TYR A 171 0.09 -8.85 -12.23
N THR A 172 -0.69 -8.81 -11.16
CA THR A 172 -1.33 -10.01 -10.58
C THR A 172 -2.73 -9.70 -10.08
N THR A 173 -3.57 -10.72 -10.06
CA THR A 173 -4.96 -10.61 -9.58
C THR A 173 -5.19 -11.65 -8.49
N ILE A 174 -5.75 -11.22 -7.36
CA ILE A 174 -6.20 -12.14 -6.31
C ILE A 174 -7.61 -12.62 -6.68
N GLU A 175 -7.69 -13.88 -7.09
CA GLU A 175 -8.95 -14.50 -7.48
C GLU A 175 -9.89 -14.65 -6.29
N GLY A 176 -11.12 -14.18 -6.44
CA GLY A 176 -12.13 -14.23 -5.37
C GLY A 176 -12.05 -13.07 -4.35
N GLY A 177 -10.98 -12.27 -4.38
CA GLY A 177 -10.86 -11.08 -3.56
C GLY A 177 -11.69 -9.90 -4.06
N ASN A 178 -11.81 -8.83 -3.25
CA ASN A 178 -12.49 -7.59 -3.62
C ASN A 178 -11.69 -6.35 -3.16
N HIS A 179 -12.19 -5.15 -3.45
CA HIS A 179 -11.53 -3.90 -3.08
C HIS A 179 -11.34 -3.76 -1.57
N SER A 180 -12.40 -4.04 -0.82
CA SER A 180 -12.40 -3.91 0.65
C SER A 180 -11.42 -4.87 1.33
N GLY A 181 -11.11 -6.02 0.72
CA GLY A 181 -10.19 -7.01 1.24
C GLY A 181 -8.70 -6.59 1.20
N PHE A 182 -8.36 -5.48 0.56
CA PHE A 182 -7.02 -4.88 0.65
C PHE A 182 -6.74 -4.21 2.00
N GLY A 183 -7.78 -4.02 2.84
CA GLY A 183 -7.69 -3.60 4.24
C GLY A 183 -8.77 -4.31 5.07
N LEU A 184 -8.71 -4.21 6.39
CA LEU A 184 -9.70 -4.82 7.28
C LEU A 184 -10.64 -3.73 7.84
N TYR A 185 -11.55 -3.22 6.99
CA TYR A 185 -12.54 -2.19 7.33
C TYR A 185 -13.99 -2.56 6.99
N GLY A 186 -14.22 -3.85 6.69
CA GLY A 186 -15.53 -4.36 6.30
C GLY A 186 -15.88 -4.05 4.84
N GLN A 187 -17.11 -4.37 4.45
CA GLN A 187 -17.57 -4.20 3.08
C GLN A 187 -17.69 -2.71 2.72
N GLN A 188 -17.04 -2.29 1.65
CA GLN A 188 -17.20 -0.95 1.09
C GLN A 188 -18.47 -0.85 0.27
N ASN A 189 -19.21 0.26 0.40
CA ASN A 189 -20.40 0.47 -0.39
C ASN A 189 -20.08 0.53 -1.89
N GLY A 190 -20.80 -0.27 -2.68
CA GLY A 190 -20.61 -0.39 -4.12
C GLY A 190 -19.51 -1.38 -4.54
N ASP A 191 -18.81 -2.00 -3.60
CA ASP A 191 -17.82 -3.04 -3.90
C ASP A 191 -18.49 -4.40 -4.21
N GLY A 192 -17.76 -5.26 -4.91
CA GLY A 192 -18.18 -6.64 -5.19
C GLY A 192 -18.11 -7.53 -3.95
N THR A 193 -18.84 -8.63 -3.98
CA THR A 193 -18.81 -9.64 -2.92
C THR A 193 -17.61 -10.57 -3.12
N ALA A 194 -16.70 -10.59 -2.14
CA ALA A 194 -15.59 -11.54 -2.17
C ALA A 194 -16.09 -12.98 -2.00
N THR A 195 -15.41 -13.95 -2.64
CA THR A 195 -15.62 -15.39 -2.45
C THR A 195 -14.61 -16.03 -1.50
N MET A 196 -13.72 -15.20 -0.95
CA MET A 196 -12.78 -15.56 0.11
C MET A 196 -12.94 -14.61 1.30
N SER A 197 -12.36 -14.97 2.44
CA SER A 197 -12.30 -14.04 3.59
C SER A 197 -11.29 -12.92 3.35
N ALA A 198 -11.51 -11.77 3.99
CA ALA A 198 -10.55 -10.68 3.96
C ALA A 198 -9.19 -11.10 4.57
N GLU A 199 -9.20 -11.95 5.58
CA GLU A 199 -7.98 -12.51 6.18
C GLU A 199 -7.17 -13.34 5.18
N GLU A 200 -7.83 -14.17 4.37
CA GLU A 200 -7.17 -14.95 3.33
C GLU A 200 -6.58 -14.04 2.25
N GLN A 201 -7.31 -13.00 1.85
CA GLN A 201 -6.80 -11.99 0.93
C GLN A 201 -5.55 -11.28 1.50
N GLN A 202 -5.55 -10.93 2.79
CA GLN A 202 -4.39 -10.34 3.47
C GLN A 202 -3.18 -11.30 3.47
N LYS A 203 -3.37 -12.59 3.72
CA LYS A 203 -2.29 -13.58 3.66
C LYS A 203 -1.65 -13.65 2.26
N GLN A 204 -2.48 -13.66 1.21
CA GLN A 204 -1.97 -13.64 -0.17
C GLN A 204 -1.21 -12.36 -0.48
N LEU A 205 -1.71 -11.19 -0.03
CA LEU A 205 -1.02 -9.92 -0.17
C LEU A 205 0.37 -9.93 0.47
N VAL A 206 0.48 -10.41 1.71
CA VAL A 206 1.77 -10.52 2.41
C VAL A 206 2.76 -11.33 1.58
N GLN A 207 2.35 -12.47 1.03
CA GLN A 207 3.25 -13.34 0.24
C GLN A 207 3.67 -12.68 -1.07
N LEU A 208 2.75 -12.06 -1.80
CA LEU A 208 3.03 -11.37 -3.07
C LEU A 208 3.99 -10.18 -2.86
N ILE A 209 3.73 -9.36 -1.87
CA ILE A 209 4.55 -8.20 -1.54
C ILE A 209 5.94 -8.64 -1.07
N LYS A 210 6.01 -9.64 -0.18
CA LYS A 210 7.29 -10.22 0.26
C LYS A 210 8.13 -10.71 -0.92
N GLN A 211 7.54 -11.52 -1.79
CA GLN A 211 8.24 -12.07 -2.96
C GLN A 211 8.82 -10.94 -3.83
N PHE A 212 8.04 -9.91 -4.08
CA PHE A 212 8.47 -8.75 -4.85
C PHE A 212 9.63 -8.01 -4.16
N ILE A 213 9.49 -7.67 -2.88
CA ILE A 213 10.53 -6.93 -2.13
C ILE A 213 11.84 -7.71 -2.05
N VAL A 214 11.79 -9.01 -1.83
CA VAL A 214 13.00 -9.85 -1.70
C VAL A 214 13.71 -10.05 -3.03
N SER A 215 13.00 -9.89 -4.16
CA SER A 215 13.59 -10.06 -5.51
C SER A 215 14.20 -8.78 -6.09
N HIS A 216 14.05 -7.63 -5.44
CA HIS A 216 14.58 -6.33 -5.88
C HIS A 216 15.37 -5.63 -4.78
#